data_33bebe49e9ecde1845b7500cb77d559a
#
_entry.id   33bebe49e9ecde1845b7500cb77d559a
#
_cell.length_a   1.000
_cell.length_b   1.000
_cell.length_c   1.000
_cell.angle_alpha   90.00
_cell.angle_beta   90.00
_cell.angle_gamma   90.00
#
_symmetry.space_group_name_H-M   'P 1'
#
loop_
_entity.id
_entity.type
_entity.pdbx_description
1 polymer ?
#
loop_
_entity_poly.entity_id
_entity_poly.type
_entity_poly.pdbx_seq_one_letter_code
_entity_poly.pdbx_strand_id
1 'polypeptide(L)'
;MIHIDSTYTWRGFRAVLVENPYYRALFLPELGGKLWSLIDKKSDREVLWHNPRTPPRPAFYGAAYDDWFCGGWDELFPNDAPTSISGEPYPDHGEWWAMPFDWHIDQSGSTATLTMSRRGVVTDTTIQKTFTFHADTPTFSIAYRLQNHQQQPLDYLWKLHPALAINARSRIDIPATACLIDEGFRGRLGAEVTSFTWPHAQTGTGPVDMRVVPPQSAQTCDFYYGTGLSAGWCALTDGVTQSGFGLSFDPDVFRSVWVFGAYGGWRNHYTTILEPCTGYPYRLEDAIAQGSVSRIAGNAVLQTTLHVTLYQQATGVAAIDRHGVVTQVL
;
A
#
# COMPACT_ATOMS: atom_id res chain seq x y z
N MET A 1 -18.44 -18.48 -9.08
CA MET A 1 -19.37 -17.34 -9.27
C MET A 1 -18.77 -16.16 -8.58
N ILE A 2 -18.91 -14.95 -9.14
CA ILE A 2 -18.55 -13.68 -8.49
C ILE A 2 -19.85 -12.97 -8.11
N HIS A 3 -19.83 -12.31 -6.96
CA HIS A 3 -20.91 -11.47 -6.45
C HIS A 3 -20.36 -10.07 -6.18
N ILE A 4 -21.07 -9.04 -6.63
CA ILE A 4 -20.81 -7.65 -6.30
C ILE A 4 -22.10 -6.99 -5.84
N ASP A 5 -22.06 -6.33 -4.68
CA ASP A 5 -23.21 -5.67 -4.07
C ASP A 5 -22.84 -4.25 -3.63
N SER A 6 -23.56 -3.28 -4.15
CA SER A 6 -23.43 -1.86 -3.82
C SER A 6 -24.57 -1.33 -2.96
N THR A 7 -25.51 -2.18 -2.60
CA THR A 7 -26.62 -1.81 -1.70
C THR A 7 -26.24 -2.00 -0.22
N TYR A 8 -25.06 -2.55 0.03
CA TYR A 8 -24.56 -2.84 1.36
C TYR A 8 -24.18 -1.55 2.13
N THR A 9 -24.56 -1.50 3.38
CA THR A 9 -24.16 -0.42 4.29
C THR A 9 -23.33 -1.00 5.43
N TRP A 10 -22.13 -0.46 5.63
CA TRP A 10 -21.24 -0.84 6.71
C TRP A 10 -21.05 0.31 7.68
N ARG A 11 -21.53 0.18 8.91
CA ARG A 11 -21.45 1.21 9.98
C ARG A 11 -21.94 2.60 9.52
N GLY A 12 -22.97 2.64 8.66
CA GLY A 12 -23.55 3.87 8.14
C GLY A 12 -22.92 4.41 6.85
N PHE A 13 -21.83 3.83 6.36
CA PHE A 13 -21.21 4.17 5.07
C PHE A 13 -21.77 3.30 3.96
N ARG A 14 -21.97 3.87 2.79
CA ARG A 14 -22.20 3.06 1.59
C ARG A 14 -20.94 2.26 1.30
N ALA A 15 -21.11 0.99 1.08
CA ALA A 15 -20.02 0.07 0.86
C ALA A 15 -20.25 -0.75 -0.41
N VAL A 16 -19.17 -1.14 -1.07
CA VAL A 16 -19.20 -2.11 -2.16
C VAL A 16 -18.57 -3.39 -1.66
N LEU A 17 -19.35 -4.47 -1.68
CA LEU A 17 -18.91 -5.81 -1.32
C LEU A 17 -18.66 -6.60 -2.61
N VAL A 18 -17.48 -7.20 -2.72
CA VAL A 18 -17.13 -8.12 -3.79
C VAL A 18 -16.71 -9.45 -3.19
N GLU A 19 -17.28 -10.54 -3.71
CA GLU A 19 -16.99 -11.87 -3.17
C GLU A 19 -16.90 -12.90 -4.30
N ASN A 20 -15.89 -13.79 -4.20
CA ASN A 20 -15.77 -14.99 -5.00
C ASN A 20 -15.38 -16.18 -4.10
N PRO A 21 -15.06 -17.39 -4.63
CA PRO A 21 -14.65 -18.52 -3.77
C PRO A 21 -13.34 -18.35 -3.01
N TYR A 22 -12.52 -17.35 -3.33
CA TYR A 22 -11.18 -17.15 -2.78
C TYR A 22 -11.13 -16.02 -1.76
N TYR A 23 -11.85 -14.92 -2.00
CA TYR A 23 -11.81 -13.75 -1.15
C TYR A 23 -13.16 -13.05 -1.02
N ARG A 24 -13.24 -12.21 0.00
CA ARG A 24 -14.26 -11.18 0.18
C ARG A 24 -13.57 -9.85 0.39
N ALA A 25 -13.89 -8.87 -0.45
CA ALA A 25 -13.35 -7.51 -0.39
C ALA A 25 -14.47 -6.51 -0.07
N LEU A 26 -14.24 -5.60 0.86
CA LEU A 26 -15.17 -4.53 1.24
C LEU A 26 -14.52 -3.17 0.99
N PHE A 27 -15.14 -2.37 0.16
CA PHE A 27 -14.70 -1.02 -0.18
C PHE A 27 -15.56 0.03 0.49
N LEU A 28 -14.93 1.14 0.92
CA LEU A 28 -15.58 2.33 1.48
C LEU A 28 -15.24 3.54 0.60
N PRO A 29 -15.98 3.77 -0.50
CA PRO A 29 -15.69 4.85 -1.45
C PRO A 29 -15.71 6.24 -0.81
N GLU A 30 -16.57 6.45 0.18
CA GLU A 30 -16.72 7.73 0.90
C GLU A 30 -15.50 8.07 1.80
N LEU A 31 -14.62 7.10 2.05
CA LEU A 31 -13.44 7.24 2.91
C LEU A 31 -12.15 7.04 2.10
N GLY A 32 -11.84 7.96 1.18
CA GLY A 32 -10.63 7.89 0.36
C GLY A 32 -10.66 6.80 -0.71
N GLY A 33 -11.83 6.25 -1.05
CA GLY A 33 -11.90 5.09 -1.94
C GLY A 33 -11.19 3.86 -1.37
N LYS A 34 -11.21 3.70 -0.05
CA LYS A 34 -10.46 2.70 0.73
C LYS A 34 -10.92 1.27 0.45
N LEU A 35 -9.98 0.34 0.22
CA LEU A 35 -10.23 -1.08 0.45
C LEU A 35 -10.10 -1.33 1.95
N TRP A 36 -11.25 -1.48 2.61
CA TRP A 36 -11.31 -1.58 4.07
C TRP A 36 -10.99 -2.98 4.59
N SER A 37 -11.56 -4.01 3.96
CA SER A 37 -11.39 -5.39 4.39
C SER A 37 -11.10 -6.28 3.19
N LEU A 38 -10.17 -7.21 3.35
CA LEU A 38 -9.84 -8.25 2.39
C LEU A 38 -9.70 -9.58 3.13
N ILE A 39 -10.73 -10.40 3.10
CA ILE A 39 -10.72 -11.70 3.76
C ILE A 39 -10.27 -12.77 2.78
N ASP A 40 -9.19 -13.47 3.11
CA ASP A 40 -8.82 -14.73 2.46
C ASP A 40 -9.74 -15.84 2.97
N LYS A 41 -10.63 -16.32 2.10
CA LYS A 41 -11.63 -17.34 2.46
C LYS A 41 -11.04 -18.74 2.61
N LYS A 42 -9.82 -18.99 2.14
CA LYS A 42 -9.16 -20.28 2.27
C LYS A 42 -8.54 -20.46 3.66
N SER A 43 -8.01 -19.40 4.21
CA SER A 43 -7.44 -19.38 5.57
C SER A 43 -8.37 -18.74 6.61
N ASP A 44 -9.55 -18.26 6.21
CA ASP A 44 -10.52 -17.50 7.03
C ASP A 44 -9.84 -16.33 7.77
N ARG A 45 -8.98 -15.59 7.06
CA ARG A 45 -8.14 -14.54 7.64
C ARG A 45 -8.43 -13.18 7.01
N GLU A 46 -8.60 -12.16 7.88
CA GLU A 46 -8.51 -10.77 7.45
C GLU A 46 -7.04 -10.44 7.14
N VAL A 47 -6.79 -10.02 5.90
CA VAL A 47 -5.45 -9.69 5.39
C VAL A 47 -5.03 -8.28 5.80
N LEU A 48 -5.99 -7.37 5.85
CA LEU A 48 -5.73 -5.99 6.20
C LEU A 48 -5.82 -5.77 7.71
N TRP A 49 -4.92 -4.97 8.23
CA TRP A 49 -4.94 -4.59 9.63
C TRP A 49 -5.96 -3.48 9.87
N HIS A 50 -6.66 -3.57 10.99
CA HIS A 50 -7.59 -2.55 11.46
C HIS A 50 -7.12 -2.00 12.80
N ASN A 51 -7.11 -0.67 12.94
CA ASN A 51 -6.76 -0.02 14.19
C ASN A 51 -7.87 -0.26 15.24
N PRO A 52 -7.58 -0.94 16.34
CA PRO A 52 -8.61 -1.26 17.35
C PRO A 52 -9.10 -0.03 18.10
N ARG A 53 -8.40 1.10 18.05
CA ARG A 53 -8.72 2.33 18.77
C ARG A 53 -9.34 3.41 17.89
N THR A 54 -9.08 3.36 16.58
CA THR A 54 -9.53 4.39 15.62
C THR A 54 -10.42 3.73 14.58
N PRO A 55 -11.75 3.76 14.75
CA PRO A 55 -12.65 3.23 13.72
C PRO A 55 -12.66 4.12 12.48
N PRO A 56 -13.00 3.58 11.31
CA PRO A 56 -13.23 4.38 10.11
C PRO A 56 -14.25 5.48 10.35
N ARG A 57 -13.89 6.68 9.95
CA ARG A 57 -14.71 7.90 10.04
C ARG A 57 -14.25 8.91 8.99
N PRO A 58 -15.12 9.79 8.48
CA PRO A 58 -14.70 10.83 7.55
C PRO A 58 -13.68 11.76 8.20
N ALA A 59 -12.56 11.97 7.53
CA ALA A 59 -11.60 12.98 7.89
C ALA A 59 -11.96 14.31 7.20
N PHE A 60 -11.60 15.43 7.81
CA PHE A 60 -11.62 16.71 7.11
C PHE A 60 -10.37 16.84 6.25
N TYR A 61 -10.48 17.58 5.16
CA TYR A 61 -9.32 17.87 4.31
C TYR A 61 -8.20 18.56 5.09
N GLY A 62 -6.98 18.06 4.99
CA GLY A 62 -5.83 18.56 5.74
C GLY A 62 -5.71 18.03 7.18
N ALA A 63 -6.49 17.03 7.56
CA ALA A 63 -6.31 16.34 8.83
C ALA A 63 -4.95 15.65 8.92
N ALA A 64 -4.39 15.51 10.13
CA ALA A 64 -3.17 14.74 10.36
C ALA A 64 -3.47 13.25 10.19
N TYR A 65 -2.90 12.63 9.17
CA TYR A 65 -3.20 11.24 8.77
C TYR A 65 -3.08 10.23 9.92
N ASP A 66 -2.00 10.33 10.67
CA ASP A 66 -1.71 9.41 11.77
C ASP A 66 -2.79 9.37 12.86
N ASP A 67 -3.51 10.49 13.08
CA ASP A 67 -4.59 10.57 14.07
C ASP A 67 -5.91 9.97 13.56
N TRP A 68 -6.00 9.78 12.24
CA TRP A 68 -7.13 9.20 11.55
C TRP A 68 -6.85 7.80 11.02
N PHE A 69 -5.60 7.34 11.12
CA PHE A 69 -5.18 6.05 10.58
C PHE A 69 -5.95 4.89 11.23
N CYS A 70 -6.93 4.42 10.48
CA CYS A 70 -7.80 3.31 10.91
C CYS A 70 -7.38 1.94 10.34
N GLY A 71 -6.36 1.90 9.47
CA GLY A 71 -5.96 0.70 8.75
C GLY A 71 -6.70 0.54 7.41
N GLY A 72 -6.72 -0.67 6.87
CA GLY A 72 -7.17 -0.92 5.50
C GLY A 72 -6.10 -0.54 4.48
N TRP A 73 -6.50 -0.19 3.26
CA TRP A 73 -5.59 0.22 2.18
C TRP A 73 -6.02 1.57 1.60
N ASP A 74 -5.13 2.55 1.72
CA ASP A 74 -5.25 3.88 1.13
C ASP A 74 -4.28 4.06 -0.05
N GLU A 75 -4.53 5.02 -0.93
CA GLU A 75 -3.54 5.61 -1.83
C GLU A 75 -3.23 7.03 -1.38
N LEU A 76 -1.94 7.34 -1.32
CA LEU A 76 -1.41 8.60 -0.82
C LEU A 76 -0.71 9.36 -1.95
N PHE A 77 -1.13 10.60 -2.20
CA PHE A 77 -0.70 11.43 -3.33
C PHE A 77 -1.04 12.90 -3.06
N PRO A 78 -0.23 13.89 -3.44
CA PRO A 78 1.02 13.80 -4.18
C PRO A 78 2.27 13.77 -3.27
N ASN A 79 2.13 13.71 -1.99
CA ASN A 79 3.20 13.77 -0.98
C ASN A 79 2.91 12.84 0.18
N ASP A 80 3.91 12.65 1.03
CA ASP A 80 3.76 11.96 2.31
C ASP A 80 3.72 12.99 3.45
N ALA A 81 4.87 13.51 3.89
CA ALA A 81 4.90 14.57 4.89
C ALA A 81 4.22 15.85 4.37
N PRO A 82 3.56 16.63 5.25
CA PRO A 82 3.04 17.94 4.87
C PRO A 82 4.20 18.84 4.38
N THR A 83 3.96 19.55 3.28
CA THR A 83 4.98 20.40 2.64
C THR A 83 4.35 21.60 1.95
N SER A 84 5.17 22.47 1.36
CA SER A 84 4.73 23.57 0.50
C SER A 84 5.56 23.58 -0.77
N ILE A 85 4.90 23.47 -1.91
CA ILE A 85 5.53 23.52 -3.23
C ILE A 85 5.03 24.77 -3.97
N SER A 86 5.96 25.63 -4.38
CA SER A 86 5.64 26.88 -5.07
C SER A 86 4.64 27.79 -4.32
N GLY A 87 4.65 27.71 -2.98
CA GLY A 87 3.75 28.49 -2.11
C GLY A 87 2.38 27.85 -1.83
N GLU A 88 2.06 26.73 -2.51
CA GLU A 88 0.83 25.98 -2.23
C GLU A 88 1.07 24.93 -1.14
N PRO A 89 0.25 24.88 -0.08
CA PRO A 89 0.39 23.91 0.99
C PRO A 89 -0.16 22.54 0.57
N TYR A 90 0.64 21.50 0.71
CA TYR A 90 0.25 20.11 0.51
C TYR A 90 -0.04 19.46 1.88
N PRO A 91 -1.21 18.84 2.04
CA PRO A 91 -1.62 18.27 3.32
C PRO A 91 -0.83 17.01 3.68
N ASP A 92 -0.94 16.58 4.93
CA ASP A 92 -0.33 15.37 5.44
C ASP A 92 -0.85 14.13 4.70
N HIS A 93 0.07 13.32 4.17
CA HIS A 93 -0.22 12.12 3.35
C HIS A 93 -1.03 12.41 2.08
N GLY A 94 -0.93 13.67 1.59
CA GLY A 94 -1.60 14.08 0.36
C GLY A 94 -3.11 14.26 0.49
N GLU A 95 -3.77 14.30 -0.66
CA GLU A 95 -5.12 14.83 -0.75
C GLU A 95 -6.22 13.78 -0.96
N TRP A 96 -5.89 12.52 -1.34
CA TRP A 96 -6.93 11.56 -1.74
C TRP A 96 -7.56 10.80 -0.58
N TRP A 97 -6.78 10.45 0.45
CA TRP A 97 -7.24 9.58 1.53
C TRP A 97 -8.40 10.15 2.37
N ALA A 98 -8.51 11.47 2.46
CA ALA A 98 -9.55 12.15 3.23
C ALA A 98 -10.81 12.49 2.39
N MET A 99 -10.79 12.23 1.08
CA MET A 99 -11.82 12.69 0.16
C MET A 99 -12.71 11.54 -0.32
N PRO A 100 -14.03 11.75 -0.46
CA PRO A 100 -14.90 10.75 -1.07
C PRO A 100 -14.59 10.58 -2.56
N PHE A 101 -14.70 9.36 -3.06
CA PHE A 101 -14.57 9.02 -4.46
C PHE A 101 -15.95 8.81 -5.09
N ASP A 102 -16.12 9.31 -6.32
CA ASP A 102 -17.20 8.85 -7.18
C ASP A 102 -16.94 7.42 -7.61
N TRP A 103 -17.98 6.61 -7.73
CA TRP A 103 -17.80 5.21 -8.07
C TRP A 103 -18.97 4.63 -8.84
N HIS A 104 -18.71 3.58 -9.61
CA HIS A 104 -19.71 2.74 -10.24
C HIS A 104 -19.23 1.28 -10.32
N ILE A 105 -20.17 0.38 -10.42
CA ILE A 105 -19.92 -1.05 -10.61
C ILE A 105 -20.51 -1.50 -11.93
N ASP A 106 -19.87 -2.52 -12.51
CA ASP A 106 -20.40 -3.26 -13.66
C ASP A 106 -20.12 -4.75 -13.46
N GLN A 107 -21.02 -5.60 -13.93
CA GLN A 107 -20.86 -7.04 -13.87
C GLN A 107 -21.30 -7.68 -15.19
N SER A 108 -20.41 -8.48 -15.77
CA SER A 108 -20.67 -9.23 -16.99
C SER A 108 -20.13 -10.66 -16.88
N GLY A 109 -21.01 -11.63 -16.86
CA GLY A 109 -20.65 -13.04 -16.76
C GLY A 109 -19.88 -13.36 -15.49
N SER A 110 -18.63 -13.82 -15.64
CA SER A 110 -17.72 -14.19 -14.54
C SER A 110 -16.81 -13.04 -14.07
N THR A 111 -17.00 -11.83 -14.58
CA THR A 111 -16.19 -10.66 -14.26
C THR A 111 -17.04 -9.57 -13.62
N ALA A 112 -16.52 -8.91 -12.59
CA ALA A 112 -17.08 -7.71 -12.01
C ALA A 112 -16.03 -6.61 -11.98
N THR A 113 -16.44 -5.36 -12.13
CA THR A 113 -15.57 -4.19 -12.00
C THR A 113 -16.13 -3.19 -11.01
N LEU A 114 -15.21 -2.53 -10.30
CA LEU A 114 -15.48 -1.37 -9.48
C LEU A 114 -14.54 -0.26 -9.96
N THR A 115 -15.11 0.80 -10.53
CA THR A 115 -14.34 1.99 -10.92
C THR A 115 -14.60 3.09 -9.91
N MET A 116 -13.53 3.69 -9.42
CA MET A 116 -13.56 4.83 -8.53
C MET A 116 -12.75 5.98 -9.12
N SER A 117 -13.18 7.21 -8.96
CA SER A 117 -12.46 8.38 -9.44
C SER A 117 -12.57 9.57 -8.49
N ARG A 118 -11.51 10.39 -8.47
CA ARG A 118 -11.45 11.63 -7.70
C ARG A 118 -10.57 12.65 -8.40
N ARG A 119 -11.00 13.91 -8.40
CA ARG A 119 -10.16 15.06 -8.77
C ARG A 119 -9.49 15.62 -7.51
N GLY A 120 -8.21 15.99 -7.63
CA GLY A 120 -7.45 16.62 -6.55
C GLY A 120 -8.00 18.01 -6.18
N VAL A 121 -7.58 18.48 -5.02
CA VAL A 121 -7.95 19.80 -4.46
C VAL A 121 -6.79 20.78 -4.64
N VAL A 122 -5.58 20.38 -4.27
CA VAL A 122 -4.34 21.17 -4.42
C VAL A 122 -3.75 20.95 -5.80
N THR A 123 -3.66 19.69 -6.21
CA THR A 123 -3.22 19.38 -7.57
C THR A 123 -4.43 19.32 -8.50
N ASP A 124 -4.31 19.91 -9.67
CA ASP A 124 -5.33 19.72 -10.70
C ASP A 124 -5.07 18.39 -11.44
N THR A 125 -5.21 17.30 -10.69
CA THR A 125 -5.09 15.93 -11.19
C THR A 125 -6.39 15.18 -11.06
N THR A 126 -6.57 14.14 -11.86
CA THR A 126 -7.64 13.15 -11.66
C THR A 126 -7.02 11.78 -11.54
N ILE A 127 -7.35 11.06 -10.47
CA ILE A 127 -7.10 9.63 -10.34
C ILE A 127 -8.36 8.86 -10.69
N GLN A 128 -8.20 7.82 -11.49
CA GLN A 128 -9.19 6.77 -11.69
C GLN A 128 -8.54 5.43 -11.38
N LYS A 129 -9.21 4.60 -10.59
CA LYS A 129 -8.80 3.23 -10.28
C LYS A 129 -9.94 2.27 -10.62
N THR A 130 -9.65 1.28 -11.45
CA THR A 130 -10.61 0.26 -11.88
C THR A 130 -10.13 -1.09 -11.37
N PHE A 131 -10.84 -1.61 -10.39
CA PHE A 131 -10.66 -2.96 -9.90
C PHE A 131 -11.38 -3.92 -10.83
N THR A 132 -10.70 -4.99 -11.24
CA THR A 132 -11.29 -6.07 -12.03
C THR A 132 -11.17 -7.38 -11.30
N PHE A 133 -12.31 -8.01 -11.04
CA PHE A 133 -12.44 -9.24 -10.27
C PHE A 133 -12.96 -10.35 -11.17
N HIS A 134 -12.43 -11.56 -10.98
CA HIS A 134 -12.86 -12.76 -11.71
C HIS A 134 -13.38 -13.83 -10.74
N ALA A 135 -14.29 -14.64 -11.23
CA ALA A 135 -14.98 -15.64 -10.41
C ALA A 135 -14.09 -16.80 -9.95
N ASP A 136 -13.01 -17.08 -10.67
CA ASP A 136 -12.25 -18.34 -10.61
C ASP A 136 -10.76 -18.18 -10.23
N THR A 137 -10.37 -17.00 -9.77
CA THR A 137 -8.97 -16.72 -9.39
C THR A 137 -8.88 -16.01 -8.02
N PRO A 138 -7.83 -16.29 -7.25
CA PRO A 138 -7.51 -15.54 -6.03
C PRO A 138 -6.86 -14.17 -6.33
N THR A 139 -6.68 -13.80 -7.59
CA THR A 139 -6.05 -12.58 -8.06
C THR A 139 -7.08 -11.61 -8.60
N PHE A 140 -6.95 -10.32 -8.29
CA PHE A 140 -7.65 -9.24 -8.97
C PHE A 140 -6.67 -8.16 -9.41
N SER A 141 -7.03 -7.38 -10.41
CA SER A 141 -6.20 -6.29 -10.90
C SER A 141 -6.77 -4.92 -10.52
N ILE A 142 -5.89 -3.93 -10.46
CA ILE A 142 -6.24 -2.52 -10.31
C ILE A 142 -5.55 -1.74 -11.41
N ALA A 143 -6.33 -1.27 -12.38
CA ALA A 143 -5.83 -0.39 -13.43
C ALA A 143 -5.98 1.06 -12.97
N TYR A 144 -4.90 1.81 -12.99
CA TYR A 144 -4.85 3.22 -12.62
C TYR A 144 -4.67 4.10 -13.84
N ARG A 145 -5.34 5.25 -13.80
CA ARG A 145 -5.18 6.34 -14.74
C ARG A 145 -5.05 7.64 -13.95
N LEU A 146 -3.84 8.18 -13.90
CA LEU A 146 -3.54 9.48 -13.31
C LEU A 146 -3.40 10.50 -14.44
N GLN A 147 -4.19 11.56 -14.42
CA GLN A 147 -4.13 12.65 -15.38
C GLN A 147 -3.74 13.94 -14.68
N ASN A 148 -2.70 14.61 -15.17
CA ASN A 148 -2.38 15.98 -14.82
C ASN A 148 -3.12 16.91 -15.79
N HIS A 149 -3.99 17.77 -15.28
CA HIS A 149 -4.72 18.76 -16.10
C HIS A 149 -4.01 20.12 -16.17
N GLN A 150 -2.95 20.30 -15.36
CA GLN A 150 -2.15 21.53 -15.40
C GLN A 150 -1.32 21.58 -16.67
N GLN A 151 -0.97 22.78 -17.11
CA GLN A 151 0.01 22.95 -18.21
C GLN A 151 1.44 22.66 -17.76
N GLN A 152 1.73 22.84 -16.48
CA GLN A 152 3.04 22.60 -15.89
C GLN A 152 3.19 21.15 -15.45
N PRO A 153 4.41 20.61 -15.48
CA PRO A 153 4.69 19.31 -14.91
C PRO A 153 4.49 19.34 -13.38
N LEU A 154 4.10 18.21 -12.82
CA LEU A 154 3.90 18.01 -11.41
C LEU A 154 4.91 16.98 -10.90
N ASP A 155 5.69 17.35 -9.88
CA ASP A 155 6.51 16.43 -9.10
C ASP A 155 5.66 15.81 -8.00
N TYR A 156 5.77 14.50 -7.78
CA TYR A 156 4.93 13.79 -6.84
C TYR A 156 5.58 12.53 -6.26
N LEU A 157 5.13 12.17 -5.07
CA LEU A 157 5.22 10.83 -4.50
C LEU A 157 3.81 10.24 -4.49
N TRP A 158 3.65 9.09 -5.12
CA TRP A 158 2.42 8.31 -5.07
C TRP A 158 2.75 6.95 -4.46
N LYS A 159 2.09 6.61 -3.37
CA LYS A 159 2.29 5.33 -2.71
C LYS A 159 0.98 4.60 -2.45
N LEU A 160 1.04 3.30 -2.58
CA LEU A 160 0.01 2.37 -2.16
C LEU A 160 0.27 2.05 -0.69
N HIS A 161 -0.76 2.07 0.15
CA HIS A 161 -0.58 2.01 1.60
C HIS A 161 -1.43 0.90 2.27
N PRO A 162 -1.28 -0.39 1.86
CA PRO A 162 -1.96 -1.50 2.49
C PRO A 162 -1.36 -1.77 3.88
N ALA A 163 -2.12 -1.50 4.93
CA ALA A 163 -1.77 -1.93 6.28
C ALA A 163 -2.12 -3.41 6.44
N LEU A 164 -1.13 -4.26 6.69
CA LEU A 164 -1.30 -5.70 6.70
C LEU A 164 -1.39 -6.26 8.13
N ALA A 165 -2.28 -7.21 8.34
CA ALA A 165 -2.37 -7.97 9.58
C ALA A 165 -1.19 -8.94 9.69
N ILE A 166 -0.46 -8.87 10.81
CA ILE A 166 0.77 -9.63 11.03
C ILE A 166 0.73 -10.45 12.33
N ASN A 167 1.64 -11.39 12.41
CA ASN A 167 2.00 -12.09 13.65
C ASN A 167 3.53 -12.29 13.70
N ALA A 168 4.05 -12.77 14.83
CA ALA A 168 5.50 -12.97 15.02
C ALA A 168 6.11 -14.10 14.15
N ARG A 169 5.31 -14.74 13.31
CA ARG A 169 5.75 -15.73 12.31
C ARG A 169 5.55 -15.22 10.88
N SER A 170 5.11 -13.98 10.73
CA SER A 170 4.96 -13.35 9.41
C SER A 170 6.32 -13.06 8.79
N ARG A 171 6.38 -13.15 7.47
CA ARG A 171 7.57 -12.92 6.67
C ARG A 171 7.29 -11.91 5.56
N ILE A 172 8.21 -10.96 5.42
CA ILE A 172 8.23 -9.95 4.35
C ILE A 172 9.21 -10.41 3.27
N ASP A 173 8.80 -10.37 2.01
CA ASP A 173 9.68 -10.59 0.86
C ASP A 173 9.52 -9.44 -0.15
N ILE A 174 10.63 -8.83 -0.55
CA ILE A 174 10.72 -7.77 -1.56
C ILE A 174 11.94 -8.02 -2.46
N PRO A 175 11.90 -7.64 -3.73
CA PRO A 175 13.01 -7.86 -4.68
C PRO A 175 14.03 -6.70 -4.65
N ALA A 176 14.20 -6.02 -3.52
CA ALA A 176 15.14 -4.90 -3.38
C ALA A 176 16.59 -5.40 -3.32
N THR A 177 17.53 -4.61 -3.83
CA THR A 177 18.96 -4.86 -3.67
C THR A 177 19.56 -4.08 -2.51
N ALA A 178 19.04 -2.89 -2.23
CA ALA A 178 19.47 -2.05 -1.14
C ALA A 178 18.27 -1.45 -0.39
N CYS A 179 18.45 -1.20 0.89
CA CYS A 179 17.48 -0.53 1.72
C CYS A 179 18.13 0.69 2.40
N LEU A 180 17.49 1.85 2.28
CA LEU A 180 17.87 3.07 2.96
C LEU A 180 16.97 3.25 4.18
N ILE A 181 17.55 3.54 5.34
CA ILE A 181 16.80 3.62 6.60
C ILE A 181 16.33 5.05 6.81
N ASP A 182 15.06 5.20 7.17
CA ASP A 182 14.53 6.48 7.62
C ASP A 182 15.07 6.84 9.01
N GLU A 183 15.55 8.07 9.15
CA GLU A 183 16.20 8.52 10.40
C GLU A 183 15.23 8.62 11.58
N GLY A 184 13.93 8.80 11.33
CA GLY A 184 12.90 8.92 12.35
C GLY A 184 12.51 7.58 12.98
N PHE A 185 12.70 6.46 12.26
CA PHE A 185 12.21 5.14 12.68
C PHE A 185 13.25 4.03 12.43
N ARG A 186 14.38 4.11 13.10
CA ARG A 186 15.48 3.14 12.95
C ARG A 186 15.22 1.77 13.56
N GLY A 187 14.26 1.68 14.48
CA GLY A 187 13.77 0.44 15.07
C GLY A 187 14.85 -0.47 15.67
N ARG A 188 14.94 -1.68 15.13
CA ARG A 188 15.92 -2.71 15.54
C ARG A 188 17.34 -2.48 15.03
N LEU A 189 17.59 -1.48 14.18
CA LEU A 189 18.85 -1.36 13.45
C LEU A 189 19.89 -0.49 14.18
N GLY A 190 19.45 0.36 15.10
CA GLY A 190 20.36 1.28 15.80
C GLY A 190 20.75 2.51 14.98
N ALA A 191 21.41 3.47 15.63
CA ALA A 191 21.70 4.78 15.04
C ALA A 191 22.81 4.75 13.98
N GLU A 192 23.69 3.75 14.04
CA GLU A 192 24.86 3.61 13.17
C GLU A 192 24.54 3.04 11.78
N VAL A 193 23.39 2.36 11.64
CA VAL A 193 23.00 1.75 10.36
C VAL A 193 22.15 2.75 9.57
N THR A 194 22.65 3.21 8.43
CA THR A 194 21.93 4.12 7.51
C THR A 194 21.39 3.42 6.28
N SER A 195 21.96 2.26 5.95
CA SER A 195 21.53 1.43 4.81
C SER A 195 21.98 -0.01 5.02
N PHE A 196 21.36 -0.93 4.28
CA PHE A 196 21.75 -2.35 4.25
C PHE A 196 21.44 -3.00 2.91
N THR A 197 22.08 -4.14 2.64
CA THR A 197 21.73 -4.99 1.52
C THR A 197 20.63 -5.95 1.94
N TRP A 198 19.51 -5.93 1.22
CA TRP A 198 18.40 -6.84 1.50
C TRP A 198 18.82 -8.30 1.37
N PRO A 199 18.42 -9.21 2.26
CA PRO A 199 17.52 -8.97 3.39
C PRO A 199 18.20 -8.78 4.74
N HIS A 200 19.53 -8.68 4.83
CA HIS A 200 20.27 -8.71 6.09
C HIS A 200 20.92 -7.36 6.41
N ALA A 201 20.53 -6.76 7.53
CA ALA A 201 21.19 -5.60 8.08
C ALA A 201 22.28 -6.01 9.08
N GLN A 202 23.45 -5.36 9.02
CA GLN A 202 24.53 -5.56 10.00
C GLN A 202 24.37 -4.50 11.10
N THR A 203 24.26 -4.95 12.34
CA THR A 203 24.17 -4.09 13.52
C THR A 203 25.32 -4.38 14.49
N GLY A 204 25.52 -3.51 15.47
CA GLY A 204 26.54 -3.71 16.51
C GLY A 204 26.35 -5.00 17.34
N THR A 205 25.17 -5.60 17.32
CA THR A 205 24.84 -6.86 18.00
C THR A 205 24.80 -8.08 17.08
N GLY A 206 25.09 -7.90 15.78
CA GLY A 206 25.11 -8.95 14.77
C GLY A 206 24.10 -8.72 13.64
N PRO A 207 23.99 -9.70 12.70
CA PRO A 207 23.07 -9.56 11.56
C PRO A 207 21.61 -9.71 11.98
N VAL A 208 20.76 -8.86 11.41
CA VAL A 208 19.30 -8.90 11.57
C VAL A 208 18.68 -9.26 10.23
N ASP A 209 17.89 -10.32 10.19
CA ASP A 209 17.07 -10.68 9.03
C ASP A 209 15.80 -9.82 9.01
N MET A 210 15.74 -8.88 8.08
CA MET A 210 14.66 -7.92 7.95
C MET A 210 13.37 -8.51 7.36
N ARG A 211 13.42 -9.74 6.88
CA ARG A 211 12.22 -10.49 6.46
C ARG A 211 11.36 -10.89 7.65
N VAL A 212 11.98 -11.09 8.81
CA VAL A 212 11.29 -11.59 10.01
C VAL A 212 10.56 -10.47 10.72
N VAL A 213 9.26 -10.65 10.91
CA VAL A 213 8.43 -9.76 11.72
C VAL A 213 8.65 -10.09 13.21
N PRO A 214 9.13 -9.15 14.03
CA PRO A 214 9.28 -9.40 15.47
C PRO A 214 7.92 -9.40 16.18
N PRO A 215 7.84 -9.96 17.40
CA PRO A 215 6.61 -9.88 18.20
C PRO A 215 6.32 -8.42 18.62
N GLN A 216 5.06 -8.12 18.91
CA GLN A 216 4.65 -6.79 19.38
C GLN A 216 5.41 -6.33 20.63
N SER A 217 5.81 -7.29 21.49
CA SER A 217 6.61 -7.02 22.69
C SER A 217 8.03 -6.52 22.40
N ALA A 218 8.50 -6.59 21.15
CA ALA A 218 9.78 -5.99 20.78
C ALA A 218 9.77 -4.46 20.89
N GLN A 219 8.59 -3.82 20.85
CA GLN A 219 8.39 -2.38 21.01
C GLN A 219 9.27 -1.55 20.07
N THR A 220 9.45 -2.03 18.83
CA THR A 220 10.23 -1.36 17.78
C THR A 220 9.35 -0.82 16.67
N CYS A 221 9.87 0.14 15.91
CA CYS A 221 9.28 0.63 14.68
C CYS A 221 10.39 0.79 13.64
N ASP A 222 10.34 0.01 12.58
CA ASP A 222 11.29 0.05 11.47
C ASP A 222 10.69 0.81 10.30
N PHE A 223 11.42 1.75 9.71
CA PHE A 223 11.02 2.37 8.46
C PHE A 223 12.22 2.44 7.51
N TYR A 224 12.08 1.84 6.33
CA TYR A 224 13.12 1.83 5.32
C TYR A 224 12.55 1.77 3.90
N TYR A 225 13.36 2.24 2.96
CA TYR A 225 13.04 2.31 1.52
C TYR A 225 13.82 1.22 0.79
N GLY A 226 13.16 0.16 0.37
CA GLY A 226 13.73 -0.86 -0.53
C GLY A 226 13.86 -0.30 -1.93
N THR A 227 15.08 -0.24 -2.42
CA THR A 227 15.45 0.37 -3.72
C THR A 227 16.22 -0.61 -4.59
N GLY A 228 16.44 -0.24 -5.87
CA GLY A 228 17.11 -1.12 -6.82
C GLY A 228 16.32 -2.41 -7.03
N LEU A 229 15.01 -2.27 -7.24
CA LEU A 229 14.11 -3.40 -7.43
C LEU A 229 14.51 -4.20 -8.68
N SER A 230 14.77 -5.50 -8.53
CA SER A 230 15.03 -6.40 -9.65
C SER A 230 13.76 -6.81 -10.40
N ALA A 231 12.59 -6.62 -9.77
CA ALA A 231 11.26 -6.81 -10.33
C ALA A 231 10.24 -5.99 -9.52
N GLY A 232 9.03 -5.78 -10.05
CA GLY A 232 7.99 -5.01 -9.38
C GLY A 232 7.06 -5.89 -8.55
N TRP A 233 7.42 -6.23 -7.31
CA TRP A 233 6.53 -6.96 -6.41
C TRP A 233 6.89 -6.77 -4.94
N CYS A 234 5.95 -7.08 -4.05
CA CYS A 234 6.18 -7.27 -2.61
C CYS A 234 5.18 -8.27 -2.05
N ALA A 235 5.55 -8.93 -0.96
CA ALA A 235 4.71 -9.96 -0.36
C ALA A 235 4.84 -10.03 1.16
N LEU A 236 3.74 -10.41 1.82
CA LEU A 236 3.69 -10.80 3.21
C LEU A 236 3.12 -12.21 3.33
N THR A 237 3.89 -13.14 3.89
CA THR A 237 3.45 -14.50 4.19
C THR A 237 3.16 -14.63 5.68
N ASP A 238 2.00 -15.14 6.04
CA ASP A 238 1.64 -15.53 7.40
C ASP A 238 2.19 -16.93 7.69
N GLY A 239 3.19 -17.04 8.56
CA GLY A 239 3.82 -18.32 8.88
C GLY A 239 2.98 -19.25 9.77
N VAL A 240 1.80 -18.82 10.25
CA VAL A 240 0.86 -19.67 10.98
C VAL A 240 -0.08 -20.40 10.02
N THR A 241 -0.71 -19.65 9.13
CA THR A 241 -1.67 -20.18 8.15
C THR A 241 -1.00 -20.64 6.85
N GLN A 242 0.26 -20.27 6.64
CA GLN A 242 0.99 -20.47 5.38
C GLN A 242 0.26 -19.86 4.17
N SER A 243 -0.51 -18.80 4.42
CA SER A 243 -1.17 -18.01 3.40
C SER A 243 -0.53 -16.63 3.30
N GLY A 244 -0.76 -15.92 2.21
CA GLY A 244 -0.16 -14.60 2.08
C GLY A 244 -0.87 -13.67 1.11
N PHE A 245 -0.36 -12.45 1.13
CA PHE A 245 -0.76 -11.33 0.30
C PHE A 245 0.43 -10.89 -0.55
N GLY A 246 0.23 -10.77 -1.84
CA GLY A 246 1.23 -10.30 -2.77
C GLY A 246 0.71 -9.20 -3.68
N LEU A 247 1.58 -8.26 -4.00
CA LEU A 247 1.38 -7.24 -5.01
C LEU A 247 2.39 -7.42 -6.13
N SER A 248 1.96 -7.33 -7.39
CA SER A 248 2.86 -7.09 -8.51
C SER A 248 2.48 -5.79 -9.22
N PHE A 249 3.47 -5.04 -9.65
CA PHE A 249 3.35 -3.69 -10.19
C PHE A 249 4.46 -3.40 -11.21
N ASP A 250 4.32 -2.32 -11.95
CA ASP A 250 5.35 -1.84 -12.87
C ASP A 250 6.49 -1.16 -12.09
N PRO A 251 7.72 -1.71 -12.06
CA PRO A 251 8.85 -1.12 -11.35
C PRO A 251 9.38 0.18 -11.98
N ASP A 252 9.02 0.49 -13.21
CA ASP A 252 9.34 1.78 -13.84
C ASP A 252 8.43 2.91 -13.31
N VAL A 253 7.26 2.56 -12.77
CA VAL A 253 6.35 3.48 -12.10
C VAL A 253 6.60 3.50 -10.60
N PHE A 254 6.48 2.35 -9.93
CA PHE A 254 6.73 2.21 -8.49
C PHE A 254 8.16 1.71 -8.28
N ARG A 255 9.10 2.65 -8.13
CA ARG A 255 10.54 2.39 -8.16
C ARG A 255 11.13 1.97 -6.82
N SER A 256 10.32 1.99 -5.76
CA SER A 256 10.70 1.59 -4.42
C SER A 256 9.56 0.85 -3.72
N VAL A 257 9.91 0.06 -2.72
CA VAL A 257 8.96 -0.49 -1.74
C VAL A 257 9.36 0.06 -0.37
N TRP A 258 8.51 0.90 0.20
CA TRP A 258 8.71 1.34 1.57
C TRP A 258 8.15 0.27 2.51
N VAL A 259 8.85 0.04 3.60
CA VAL A 259 8.41 -0.90 4.63
C VAL A 259 8.32 -0.15 5.94
N PHE A 260 7.10 0.09 6.39
CA PHE A 260 6.81 0.63 7.71
C PHE A 260 6.32 -0.48 8.63
N GLY A 261 7.19 -0.94 9.52
CA GLY A 261 6.92 -2.02 10.46
C GLY A 261 6.69 -1.48 11.88
N ALA A 262 5.44 -1.29 12.26
CA ALA A 262 5.07 -0.92 13.62
C ALA A 262 4.91 -2.19 14.47
N TYR A 263 5.94 -2.50 15.25
CA TYR A 263 5.99 -3.70 16.10
C TYR A 263 5.85 -3.32 17.58
N GLY A 264 4.85 -2.50 17.91
CA GLY A 264 4.57 -1.97 19.23
C GLY A 264 5.24 -0.62 19.53
N GLY A 265 6.34 -0.28 18.86
CA GLY A 265 7.14 0.93 19.11
C GLY A 265 6.53 2.24 18.57
N TRP A 266 5.53 2.17 17.71
CA TRP A 266 4.80 3.32 17.22
C TRP A 266 3.33 3.21 17.58
N ARG A 267 2.84 4.12 18.43
CA ARG A 267 1.44 4.18 18.90
C ARG A 267 0.89 2.83 19.41
N ASN A 268 1.77 1.91 19.82
CA ASN A 268 1.45 0.53 20.20
C ASN A 268 0.69 -0.27 19.11
N HIS A 269 0.88 0.08 17.83
CA HIS A 269 0.33 -0.65 16.70
C HIS A 269 1.15 -1.91 16.41
N TYR A 270 0.48 -2.92 15.84
CA TYR A 270 1.12 -4.15 15.41
C TYR A 270 0.68 -4.46 13.97
N THR A 271 1.41 -3.91 13.03
CA THR A 271 1.13 -3.99 11.59
C THR A 271 2.41 -3.79 10.78
N THR A 272 2.40 -4.25 9.55
CA THR A 272 3.41 -3.89 8.54
C THR A 272 2.69 -3.30 7.34
N ILE A 273 3.18 -2.17 6.86
CA ILE A 273 2.71 -1.55 5.64
C ILE A 273 3.77 -1.79 4.57
N LEU A 274 3.40 -2.44 3.47
CA LEU A 274 4.25 -2.65 2.31
C LEU A 274 3.81 -1.70 1.21
N GLU A 275 4.62 -0.69 0.95
CA GLU A 275 4.21 0.49 0.20
C GLU A 275 4.99 0.62 -1.12
N PRO A 276 4.53 0.02 -2.23
CA PRO A 276 5.04 0.42 -3.54
C PRO A 276 4.91 1.93 -3.71
N CYS A 277 6.03 2.61 -3.95
CA CYS A 277 6.08 4.06 -4.06
C CYS A 277 6.85 4.51 -5.30
N THR A 278 6.43 5.62 -5.88
CA THR A 278 7.03 6.19 -7.10
C THR A 278 8.37 6.90 -6.86
N GLY A 279 8.76 7.12 -5.61
CA GLY A 279 10.02 7.77 -5.23
C GLY A 279 10.37 7.56 -3.76
N TYR A 280 11.35 8.27 -3.26
CA TYR A 280 11.81 8.33 -1.85
C TYR A 280 12.78 9.51 -1.67
N PRO A 281 13.06 9.98 -0.42
CA PRO A 281 12.44 9.62 0.85
C PRO A 281 11.02 10.20 0.99
N TYR A 282 10.45 10.12 2.19
CA TYR A 282 9.05 10.50 2.46
C TYR A 282 8.77 12.02 2.35
N ARG A 283 9.80 12.86 2.48
CA ARG A 283 9.66 14.30 2.24
C ARG A 283 9.76 14.59 0.75
N LEU A 284 8.72 15.17 0.18
CA LEU A 284 8.67 15.46 -1.26
C LEU A 284 9.80 16.40 -1.68
N GLU A 285 10.11 17.41 -0.89
CA GLU A 285 11.22 18.36 -1.14
C GLU A 285 12.59 17.66 -1.19
N ASP A 286 12.82 16.68 -0.31
CA ASP A 286 14.06 15.91 -0.31
C ASP A 286 14.14 14.97 -1.51
N ALA A 287 13.02 14.35 -1.88
CA ALA A 287 12.93 13.53 -3.10
C ALA A 287 13.19 14.34 -4.38
N ILE A 288 12.71 15.60 -4.43
CA ILE A 288 13.00 16.55 -5.52
C ILE A 288 14.50 16.88 -5.54
N ALA A 289 15.07 17.25 -4.39
CA ALA A 289 16.48 17.63 -4.28
C ALA A 289 17.43 16.47 -4.66
N GLN A 290 17.05 15.23 -4.36
CA GLN A 290 17.84 14.03 -4.69
C GLN A 290 17.57 13.50 -6.11
N GLY A 291 16.57 14.03 -6.84
CA GLY A 291 16.16 13.53 -8.14
C GLY A 291 15.50 12.14 -8.12
N SER A 292 14.99 11.72 -6.96
CA SER A 292 14.29 10.43 -6.75
C SER A 292 12.77 10.56 -6.83
N VAL A 293 12.24 11.76 -7.02
CA VAL A 293 10.82 12.05 -7.21
C VAL A 293 10.32 11.58 -8.59
N SER A 294 9.03 11.27 -8.69
CA SER A 294 8.39 11.07 -10.00
C SER A 294 7.79 12.37 -10.51
N ARG A 295 7.72 12.49 -11.84
CA ARG A 295 7.19 13.68 -12.53
C ARG A 295 6.23 13.28 -13.62
N ILE A 296 5.06 13.90 -13.65
CA ILE A 296 4.10 13.81 -14.74
C ILE A 296 4.04 15.13 -15.50
N ALA A 297 4.25 15.09 -16.81
CA ALA A 297 4.24 16.28 -17.65
C ALA A 297 2.86 16.97 -17.66
N GLY A 298 2.82 18.26 -18.02
CA GLY A 298 1.57 18.98 -18.16
C GLY A 298 0.65 18.34 -19.20
N ASN A 299 -0.63 18.25 -18.92
CA ASN A 299 -1.66 17.61 -19.73
C ASN A 299 -1.42 16.11 -20.02
N ALA A 300 -0.45 15.48 -19.37
CA ALA A 300 -0.13 14.07 -19.60
C ALA A 300 -1.02 13.13 -18.76
N VAL A 301 -1.01 11.88 -19.22
CA VAL A 301 -1.68 10.75 -18.54
C VAL A 301 -0.65 9.68 -18.25
N LEU A 302 -0.61 9.22 -17.01
CA LEU A 302 0.09 8.01 -16.60
C LEU A 302 -0.94 6.88 -16.45
N GLN A 303 -0.64 5.73 -17.01
CA GLN A 303 -1.41 4.51 -16.82
C GLN A 303 -0.52 3.40 -16.31
N THR A 304 -1.00 2.66 -15.32
CA THR A 304 -0.32 1.48 -14.78
C THR A 304 -1.33 0.49 -14.24
N THR A 305 -0.94 -0.78 -14.18
CA THR A 305 -1.79 -1.84 -13.62
C THR A 305 -0.99 -2.62 -12.60
N LEU A 306 -1.61 -2.92 -11.48
CA LEU A 306 -1.07 -3.84 -10.50
C LEU A 306 -2.01 -5.04 -10.31
N HIS A 307 -1.47 -6.13 -9.77
CA HIS A 307 -2.23 -7.30 -9.39
C HIS A 307 -2.08 -7.56 -7.90
N VAL A 308 -3.19 -7.91 -7.29
CA VAL A 308 -3.29 -8.34 -5.89
C VAL A 308 -3.57 -9.83 -5.89
N THR A 309 -2.72 -10.61 -5.24
CA THR A 309 -2.86 -12.07 -5.20
C THR A 309 -2.87 -12.58 -3.77
N LEU A 310 -3.86 -13.41 -3.46
CA LEU A 310 -3.86 -14.22 -2.23
C LEU A 310 -3.33 -15.62 -2.58
N TYR A 311 -2.34 -16.07 -1.82
CA TYR A 311 -1.69 -17.37 -2.06
C TYR A 311 -1.68 -18.23 -0.82
N GLN A 312 -1.51 -19.56 -1.02
CA GLN A 312 -1.60 -20.58 0.01
C GLN A 312 -0.37 -21.48 0.01
N GLN A 313 -0.15 -22.21 1.11
CA GLN A 313 0.87 -23.24 1.24
C GLN A 313 2.30 -22.72 1.01
N ALA A 314 2.57 -21.47 1.43
CA ALA A 314 3.85 -20.80 1.25
C ALA A 314 4.58 -20.58 2.59
N THR A 315 5.90 -20.71 2.58
CA THR A 315 6.78 -20.29 3.67
C THR A 315 7.49 -18.96 3.36
N GLY A 316 7.37 -18.48 2.14
CA GLY A 316 7.89 -17.21 1.63
C GLY A 316 7.73 -17.15 0.11
N VAL A 317 8.07 -16.01 -0.46
CA VAL A 317 7.92 -15.71 -1.88
C VAL A 317 9.29 -15.44 -2.50
N ALA A 318 9.60 -16.16 -3.60
CA ALA A 318 10.80 -15.93 -4.39
C ALA A 318 10.57 -14.94 -5.52
N ALA A 319 9.36 -14.91 -6.09
CA ALA A 319 8.96 -13.96 -7.13
C ALA A 319 7.43 -13.85 -7.26
N ILE A 320 6.96 -12.73 -7.76
CA ILE A 320 5.61 -12.57 -8.30
C ILE A 320 5.76 -11.96 -9.70
N ASP A 321 5.18 -12.61 -10.70
CA ASP A 321 5.24 -12.10 -12.06
C ASP A 321 4.25 -10.95 -12.30
N ARG A 322 4.32 -10.34 -13.46
CA ARG A 322 3.45 -9.21 -13.84
C ARG A 322 1.94 -9.53 -13.91
N HIS A 323 1.55 -10.78 -13.81
CA HIS A 323 0.17 -11.25 -13.80
C HIS A 323 -0.28 -11.71 -12.41
N GLY A 324 0.57 -11.53 -11.38
CA GLY A 324 0.29 -11.93 -10.01
C GLY A 324 0.53 -13.42 -9.73
N VAL A 325 1.22 -14.14 -10.61
CA VAL A 325 1.57 -15.55 -10.36
C VAL A 325 2.74 -15.62 -9.39
N VAL A 326 2.53 -16.32 -8.27
CA VAL A 326 3.50 -16.42 -7.16
C VAL A 326 4.41 -17.63 -7.35
N THR A 327 5.72 -17.40 -7.32
CA THR A 327 6.75 -18.42 -7.15
C THR A 327 7.17 -18.44 -5.69
N GLN A 328 6.97 -19.57 -5.03
CA GLN A 328 7.28 -19.75 -3.62
C GLN A 328 8.78 -20.05 -3.39
N VAL A 329 9.25 -19.74 -2.19
CA VAL A 329 10.56 -20.24 -1.70
C VAL A 329 10.43 -21.75 -1.45
N LEU A 330 11.36 -22.54 -1.98
CA LEU A 330 11.42 -23.99 -1.78
C LEU A 330 11.92 -24.35 -0.38
#